data_38550cd2d18fa3a0d1d49ab75be51ead
#
_entry.id   38550cd2d18fa3a0d1d49ab75be51ead
#
_cell.length_a   1.000
_cell.length_b   1.000
_cell.length_c   1.000
_cell.angle_alpha   90.00
_cell.angle_beta   90.00
_cell.angle_gamma   90.00
#
_symmetry.space_group_name_H-M   'P 1'
#
loop_
_entity.id
_entity.type
_entity.pdbx_description
1 polymer ?
#
loop_
_entity_poly.entity_id
_entity_poly.type
_entity_poly.pdbx_seq_one_letter_code
_entity_poly.pdbx_strand_id
1 'polypeptide(L)'
;MFIDLNASKEGTWFEFRMSEIDPNNGDIVWSEPIEGHKVRIRSMKPFFEERIANREKIETWKVHPKSRAYEPHVRFKELTVDEAKEERNDAFDYAITGLEGFKDRTTRNAYPCTKEVKLGLMELDFFDRFFADCQTKVDRSGIEMEKALEKNSSSGSNSAPSNLDPQ
;
A
#
# COMPACT_ATOMS: atom_id res chain seq x y z
N MET A 1 -19.12 -12.21 -10.37
CA MET A 1 -17.89 -11.58 -9.92
C MET A 1 -17.76 -11.89 -8.43
N PHE A 2 -16.76 -12.64 -8.03
CA PHE A 2 -16.52 -12.92 -6.60
C PHE A 2 -15.59 -11.85 -6.08
N ILE A 3 -16.03 -11.09 -5.10
CA ILE A 3 -15.23 -10.05 -4.43
C ILE A 3 -14.84 -10.61 -3.07
N ASP A 4 -13.56 -10.84 -2.85
CA ASP A 4 -13.04 -11.22 -1.55
C ASP A 4 -12.75 -9.94 -0.73
N LEU A 5 -13.70 -9.59 0.13
CA LEU A 5 -13.58 -8.43 1.03
C LEU A 5 -12.47 -8.61 2.09
N ASN A 6 -11.99 -9.83 2.29
CA ASN A 6 -10.90 -10.09 3.23
C ASN A 6 -9.53 -9.90 2.57
N ALA A 7 -9.41 -10.03 1.25
CA ALA A 7 -8.16 -9.82 0.53
C ALA A 7 -7.59 -8.41 0.74
N SER A 8 -8.45 -7.41 0.93
CA SER A 8 -8.02 -6.03 1.24
C SER A 8 -7.39 -5.90 2.64
N LYS A 9 -7.80 -6.73 3.59
CA LYS A 9 -7.29 -6.71 4.97
C LYS A 9 -6.06 -7.59 5.17
N GLU A 10 -6.06 -8.77 4.56
CA GLU A 10 -4.99 -9.75 4.72
C GLU A 10 -3.89 -9.61 3.68
N GLY A 11 -4.21 -9.04 2.52
CA GLY A 11 -3.32 -8.88 1.39
C GLY A 11 -3.47 -9.97 0.34
N THR A 12 -2.75 -9.79 -0.76
CA THR A 12 -2.73 -10.68 -1.92
C THR A 12 -1.43 -11.45 -1.96
N TRP A 13 -1.49 -12.74 -2.26
CA TRP A 13 -0.31 -13.56 -2.50
C TRP A 13 0.28 -13.30 -3.88
N PHE A 14 1.57 -12.98 -3.92
CA PHE A 14 2.36 -12.82 -5.13
C PHE A 14 3.43 -13.89 -5.20
N GLU A 15 3.60 -14.49 -6.37
CA GLU A 15 4.73 -15.37 -6.64
C GLU A 15 6.01 -14.55 -6.72
N PHE A 16 7.02 -14.97 -5.95
CA PHE A 16 8.26 -14.23 -5.87
C PHE A 16 9.09 -14.35 -7.15
N ARG A 17 9.63 -13.23 -7.61
CA ARG A 17 10.52 -13.12 -8.77
C ARG A 17 11.77 -12.36 -8.38
N MET A 18 12.89 -12.79 -8.93
CA MET A 18 14.12 -12.01 -8.87
C MET A 18 14.11 -10.92 -9.93
N SER A 19 14.83 -9.85 -9.67
CA SER A 19 15.04 -8.79 -10.65
C SER A 19 16.52 -8.44 -10.74
N GLU A 20 16.96 -8.14 -11.95
CA GLU A 20 18.29 -7.64 -12.24
C GLU A 20 18.16 -6.32 -13.02
N ILE A 21 19.16 -5.46 -12.90
CA ILE A 21 19.24 -4.24 -13.69
C ILE A 21 20.11 -4.55 -14.91
N ASP A 22 19.55 -4.34 -16.10
CA ASP A 22 20.31 -4.47 -17.34
C ASP A 22 21.40 -3.38 -17.38
N PRO A 23 22.69 -3.77 -17.42
CA PRO A 23 23.80 -2.80 -17.40
C PRO A 23 23.86 -1.91 -18.65
N ASN A 24 23.17 -2.28 -19.73
CA ASN A 24 23.24 -1.55 -20.99
C ASN A 24 22.24 -0.38 -21.05
N ASN A 25 21.04 -0.54 -20.47
CA ASN A 25 19.95 0.43 -20.55
C ASN A 25 19.38 0.85 -19.20
N GLY A 26 19.75 0.16 -18.11
CA GLY A 26 19.25 0.43 -16.77
C GLY A 26 17.83 -0.09 -16.51
N ASP A 27 17.26 -0.87 -17.42
CA ASP A 27 15.93 -1.44 -17.26
C ASP A 27 15.93 -2.59 -16.24
N ILE A 28 14.79 -2.75 -15.56
CA ILE A 28 14.57 -3.86 -14.64
C ILE A 28 14.10 -5.08 -15.45
N VAL A 29 14.88 -6.15 -15.40
CA VAL A 29 14.54 -7.44 -16.01
C VAL A 29 14.09 -8.40 -14.92
N TRP A 30 12.88 -8.96 -15.06
CA TRP A 30 12.31 -9.90 -14.13
C TRP A 30 12.54 -11.34 -14.56
N SER A 31 12.91 -12.19 -13.59
CA SER A 31 12.97 -13.63 -13.81
C SER A 31 11.58 -14.26 -13.89
N GLU A 32 11.52 -15.51 -14.33
CA GLU A 32 10.34 -16.34 -14.08
C GLU A 32 10.09 -16.48 -12.57
N PRO A 33 8.82 -16.71 -12.16
CA PRO A 33 8.49 -16.95 -10.75
C PRO A 33 9.31 -18.13 -10.19
N ILE A 34 9.80 -17.95 -8.96
CA ILE A 34 10.51 -19.02 -8.25
C ILE A 34 9.46 -19.91 -7.60
N GLU A 35 9.38 -21.15 -8.05
CA GLU A 35 8.42 -22.12 -7.57
C GLU A 35 8.45 -22.28 -6.04
N GLY A 36 7.28 -22.25 -5.43
CA GLY A 36 7.11 -22.42 -3.99
C GLY A 36 7.48 -21.19 -3.15
N HIS A 37 7.89 -20.08 -3.76
CA HIS A 37 8.22 -18.84 -3.04
C HIS A 37 7.12 -17.80 -3.28
N LYS A 38 6.43 -17.41 -2.19
CA LYS A 38 5.33 -16.45 -2.25
C LYS A 38 5.42 -15.45 -1.12
N VAL A 39 4.96 -14.24 -1.39
CA VAL A 39 4.86 -13.15 -0.41
C VAL A 39 3.43 -12.62 -0.43
N ARG A 40 2.81 -12.50 0.75
CA ARG A 40 1.51 -11.88 0.88
C ARG A 40 1.68 -10.41 1.25
N ILE A 41 1.14 -9.55 0.41
CA ILE A 41 1.32 -8.10 0.50
C ILE A 41 -0.03 -7.40 0.45
N ARG A 42 -0.21 -6.41 1.33
CA ARG A 42 -1.34 -5.48 1.30
C ARG A 42 -0.86 -4.05 1.08
N SER A 43 -1.78 -3.17 0.67
CA SER A 43 -1.46 -1.75 0.44
C SER A 43 -0.99 -1.07 1.72
N MET A 44 0.03 -0.23 1.62
CA MET A 44 0.51 0.63 2.70
C MET A 44 -0.36 1.88 2.90
N LYS A 45 -1.25 2.22 1.97
CA LYS A 45 -2.07 3.44 2.06
C LYS A 45 -2.83 3.58 3.36
N PRO A 46 -3.61 2.58 3.84
CA PRO A 46 -4.35 2.70 5.09
C PRO A 46 -3.45 2.97 6.30
N PHE A 47 -2.26 2.39 6.31
CA PHE A 47 -1.27 2.63 7.37
C PHE A 47 -0.84 4.10 7.40
N PHE A 48 -0.47 4.67 6.27
CA PHE A 48 -0.04 6.06 6.20
C PHE A 48 -1.18 7.05 6.44
N GLU A 49 -2.39 6.75 5.95
CA GLU A 49 -3.58 7.57 6.22
C GLU A 49 -3.86 7.67 7.72
N GLU A 50 -3.79 6.55 8.45
CA GLU A 50 -3.97 6.52 9.90
C GLU A 50 -2.83 7.28 10.62
N ARG A 51 -1.58 7.08 10.22
CA ARG A 51 -0.43 7.79 10.79
C ARG A 51 -0.51 9.29 10.56
N ILE A 52 -0.89 9.74 9.38
CA ILE A 52 -1.07 11.16 9.06
C ILE A 52 -2.23 11.75 9.89
N ALA A 53 -3.35 11.05 10.00
CA ALA A 53 -4.50 11.50 10.78
C ALA A 53 -4.17 11.70 12.27
N ASN A 54 -3.29 10.84 12.82
CA ASN A 54 -2.86 10.88 14.21
C ASN A 54 -1.59 11.71 14.47
N ARG A 55 -0.99 12.28 13.41
CA ARG A 55 0.24 13.09 13.55
C ARG A 55 -0.06 14.39 14.29
N GLU A 56 0.86 14.78 15.16
CA GLU A 56 0.78 16.04 15.89
C GLU A 56 0.67 17.23 14.95
N LYS A 57 -0.32 18.09 15.19
CA LYS A 57 -0.54 19.31 14.44
C LYS A 57 0.04 20.49 15.19
N ILE A 58 0.78 21.32 14.48
CA ILE A 58 1.34 22.57 15.01
C ILE A 58 0.55 23.71 14.40
N GLU A 59 -0.06 24.55 15.26
CA GLU A 59 -0.70 25.80 14.85
C GLU A 59 0.36 26.90 14.74
N THR A 60 0.40 27.52 13.59
CA THR A 60 1.26 28.68 13.30
C THR A 60 0.42 29.81 12.70
N TRP A 61 0.91 31.02 12.78
CA TRP A 61 0.28 32.17 12.18
C TRP A 61 1.05 32.58 10.94
N LYS A 62 0.34 32.75 9.83
CA LYS A 62 0.91 33.30 8.59
C LYS A 62 0.26 34.61 8.27
N VAL A 63 1.06 35.54 7.70
CA VAL A 63 0.55 36.81 7.19
C VAL A 63 0.00 36.58 5.78
N HIS A 64 -1.25 36.91 5.59
CA HIS A 64 -1.88 36.81 4.26
C HIS A 64 -1.23 37.87 3.33
N PRO A 65 -0.77 37.46 2.13
CA PRO A 65 0.03 38.33 1.26
C PRO A 65 -0.71 39.58 0.77
N LYS A 66 -2.03 39.53 0.65
CA LYS A 66 -2.86 40.68 0.17
C LYS A 66 -3.42 41.51 1.31
N SER A 67 -4.03 40.88 2.32
CA SER A 67 -4.70 41.59 3.43
C SER A 67 -3.76 41.98 4.56
N ARG A 68 -2.55 41.41 4.62
CA ARG A 68 -1.60 41.49 5.73
C ARG A 68 -2.18 41.10 7.10
N ALA A 69 -3.33 40.48 7.12
CA ALA A 69 -3.91 39.94 8.32
C ALA A 69 -3.20 38.63 8.73
N TYR A 70 -3.16 38.38 10.05
CA TYR A 70 -2.67 37.09 10.56
C TYR A 70 -3.77 36.02 10.40
N GLU A 71 -3.44 34.93 9.74
CA GLU A 71 -4.34 33.79 9.57
C GLU A 71 -3.76 32.56 10.27
N PRO A 72 -4.59 31.78 10.96
CA PRO A 72 -4.15 30.53 11.54
C PRO A 72 -3.76 29.55 10.45
N HIS A 73 -2.58 28.95 10.59
CA HIS A 73 -2.08 27.94 9.67
C HIS A 73 -1.72 26.69 10.47
N VAL A 74 -2.39 25.58 10.12
CA VAL A 74 -2.13 24.29 10.74
C VAL A 74 -1.19 23.50 9.83
N ARG A 75 -0.09 23.02 10.37
CA ARG A 75 0.83 22.11 9.69
C ARG A 75 1.07 20.88 10.56
N PHE A 76 1.42 19.77 9.93
CA PHE A 76 1.87 18.60 10.67
C PHE A 76 3.31 18.82 11.16
N LYS A 77 3.61 18.27 12.34
CA LYS A 77 4.97 18.21 12.86
C LYS A 77 5.83 17.39 11.89
N GLU A 78 6.98 17.91 11.54
CA GLU A 78 7.95 17.20 10.73
C GLU A 78 8.57 16.06 11.57
N LEU A 79 8.72 14.90 10.94
CA LEU A 79 9.38 13.77 11.56
C LEU A 79 10.90 13.98 11.53
N THR A 80 11.58 13.55 12.60
CA THR A 80 13.03 13.39 12.58
C THR A 80 13.42 12.26 11.64
N VAL A 81 14.68 12.18 11.27
CA VAL A 81 15.19 11.09 10.39
C VAL A 81 14.92 9.71 11.01
N ASP A 82 15.12 9.59 12.32
CA ASP A 82 14.90 8.32 13.03
C ASP A 82 13.41 7.97 13.11
N GLU A 83 12.55 8.93 13.42
CA GLU A 83 11.09 8.72 13.41
C GLU A 83 10.58 8.33 12.01
N ALA A 84 11.08 8.97 10.95
CA ALA A 84 10.72 8.62 9.58
C ALA A 84 11.19 7.22 9.19
N LYS A 85 12.38 6.80 9.65
CA LYS A 85 12.89 5.45 9.43
C LYS A 85 12.06 4.42 10.17
N GLU A 86 11.69 4.68 11.41
CA GLU A 86 10.84 3.80 12.20
C GLU A 86 9.44 3.67 11.58
N GLU A 87 8.82 4.78 11.17
CA GLU A 87 7.52 4.76 10.49
C GLU A 87 7.58 3.94 9.19
N ARG A 88 8.64 4.05 8.42
CA ARG A 88 8.85 3.23 7.22
C ARG A 88 8.99 1.74 7.55
N ASN A 89 9.73 1.40 8.59
CA ASN A 89 9.89 0.03 9.05
C ASN A 89 8.57 -0.57 9.53
N ASP A 90 7.77 0.21 10.24
CA ASP A 90 6.43 -0.18 10.67
C ASP A 90 5.50 -0.38 9.46
N ALA A 91 5.64 0.45 8.42
CA ALA A 91 4.87 0.31 7.19
C ALA A 91 5.21 -1.00 6.45
N PHE A 92 6.47 -1.39 6.39
CA PHE A 92 6.87 -2.67 5.81
C PHE A 92 6.35 -3.86 6.62
N ASP A 93 6.43 -3.79 7.94
CA ASP A 93 5.87 -4.81 8.81
C ASP A 93 4.35 -4.94 8.65
N TYR A 94 3.66 -3.83 8.51
CA TYR A 94 2.23 -3.79 8.22
C TYR A 94 1.90 -4.40 6.84
N ALA A 95 2.66 -4.06 5.81
CA ALA A 95 2.35 -4.42 4.42
C ALA A 95 2.63 -5.90 4.11
N ILE A 96 3.70 -6.48 4.67
CA ILE A 96 4.06 -7.88 4.44
C ILE A 96 3.35 -8.74 5.48
N THR A 97 2.36 -9.50 5.06
CA THR A 97 1.51 -10.29 5.96
C THR A 97 1.76 -11.80 5.90
N GLY A 98 2.58 -12.26 4.95
CA GLY A 98 2.91 -13.68 4.82
C GLY A 98 4.15 -13.91 3.97
N LEU A 99 4.90 -14.94 4.33
CA LEU A 99 6.10 -15.42 3.62
C LEU A 99 6.02 -16.93 3.48
N GLU A 100 6.21 -17.45 2.28
CA GLU A 100 6.29 -18.89 1.99
C GLU A 100 7.52 -19.20 1.16
N GLY A 101 8.17 -20.33 1.44
CA GLY A 101 9.32 -20.84 0.69
C GLY A 101 10.67 -20.25 1.07
N PHE A 102 10.72 -19.15 1.79
CA PHE A 102 11.97 -18.53 2.23
C PHE A 102 12.57 -19.31 3.40
N LYS A 103 13.83 -19.72 3.26
CA LYS A 103 14.53 -20.54 4.25
C LYS A 103 15.89 -19.96 4.59
N ASP A 104 16.27 -20.11 5.84
CA ASP A 104 17.61 -19.80 6.29
C ASP A 104 18.64 -20.74 5.64
N ARG A 105 19.71 -20.17 5.09
CA ARG A 105 20.74 -20.94 4.39
C ARG A 105 21.46 -21.95 5.29
N THR A 106 21.64 -21.59 6.56
CA THR A 106 22.42 -22.37 7.51
C THR A 106 21.58 -23.43 8.19
N THR A 107 20.41 -23.03 8.71
CA THR A 107 19.53 -23.92 9.46
C THR A 107 18.55 -24.68 8.57
N ARG A 108 18.33 -24.24 7.34
CA ARG A 108 17.32 -24.73 6.38
C ARG A 108 15.87 -24.63 6.89
N ASN A 109 15.66 -23.98 8.02
CA ASN A 109 14.33 -23.73 8.54
C ASN A 109 13.64 -22.60 7.77
N ALA A 110 12.31 -22.70 7.64
CA ALA A 110 11.53 -21.63 7.07
C ALA A 110 11.64 -20.35 7.93
N TYR A 111 11.81 -19.21 7.29
CA TYR A 111 11.76 -17.93 7.98
C TYR A 111 10.35 -17.65 8.49
N PRO A 112 10.18 -17.32 9.77
CA PRO A 112 8.91 -16.84 10.29
C PRO A 112 8.60 -15.44 9.73
N CYS A 113 7.32 -15.11 9.58
CA CYS A 113 6.89 -13.80 9.12
C CYS A 113 6.93 -12.76 10.26
N THR A 114 8.13 -12.55 10.84
CA THR A 114 8.37 -11.57 11.91
C THR A 114 8.88 -10.25 11.34
N LYS A 115 8.73 -9.16 12.11
CA LYS A 115 9.21 -7.84 11.72
C LYS A 115 10.69 -7.85 11.34
N GLU A 116 11.53 -8.51 12.12
CA GLU A 116 12.98 -8.61 11.88
C GLU A 116 13.31 -9.26 10.53
N VAL A 117 12.64 -10.38 10.21
CA VAL A 117 12.83 -11.07 8.93
C VAL A 117 12.36 -10.20 7.77
N LYS A 118 11.20 -9.56 7.89
CA LYS A 118 10.67 -8.67 6.85
C LYS A 118 11.63 -7.51 6.56
N LEU A 119 12.14 -6.86 7.61
CA LEU A 119 13.09 -5.77 7.47
C LEU A 119 14.42 -6.23 6.87
N GLY A 120 14.92 -7.40 7.28
CA GLY A 120 16.12 -7.99 6.67
C GLY A 120 15.93 -8.29 5.18
N LEU A 121 14.74 -8.75 4.78
CA LEU A 121 14.42 -8.95 3.35
C LEU A 121 14.35 -7.62 2.59
N MET A 122 13.80 -6.56 3.20
CA MET A 122 13.72 -5.24 2.59
C MET A 122 15.08 -4.55 2.41
N GLU A 123 16.13 -5.00 3.09
CA GLU A 123 17.51 -4.54 2.86
C GLU A 123 18.11 -5.10 1.56
N LEU A 124 17.49 -6.12 0.97
CA LEU A 124 17.95 -6.73 -0.28
C LEU A 124 17.31 -6.01 -1.47
N ASP A 125 18.12 -5.40 -2.32
CA ASP A 125 17.66 -4.59 -3.45
C ASP A 125 16.65 -5.31 -4.37
N PHE A 126 16.85 -6.61 -4.61
CA PHE A 126 15.92 -7.38 -5.43
C PHE A 126 14.57 -7.59 -4.74
N PHE A 127 14.54 -7.70 -3.41
CA PHE A 127 13.30 -7.83 -2.66
C PHE A 127 12.57 -6.50 -2.55
N ASP A 128 13.29 -5.40 -2.35
CA ASP A 128 12.73 -4.05 -2.36
C ASP A 128 12.06 -3.72 -3.70
N ARG A 129 12.72 -4.02 -4.82
CA ARG A 129 12.10 -3.86 -6.16
C ARG A 129 10.85 -4.73 -6.35
N PHE A 130 10.90 -5.98 -5.91
CA PHE A 130 9.75 -6.87 -5.96
C PHE A 130 8.58 -6.33 -5.12
N PHE A 131 8.86 -5.87 -3.91
CA PHE A 131 7.87 -5.27 -3.02
C PHE A 131 7.22 -4.02 -3.65
N ALA A 132 8.02 -3.13 -4.24
CA ALA A 132 7.53 -1.93 -4.93
C ALA A 132 6.59 -2.27 -6.10
N ASP A 133 6.95 -3.28 -6.91
CA ASP A 133 6.10 -3.78 -7.99
C ASP A 133 4.76 -4.33 -7.45
N CYS A 134 4.79 -5.11 -6.37
CA CYS A 134 3.60 -5.63 -5.73
C CYS A 134 2.71 -4.52 -5.16
N GLN A 135 3.28 -3.49 -4.51
CA GLN A 135 2.52 -2.34 -4.02
C GLN A 135 1.79 -1.62 -5.17
N THR A 136 2.46 -1.42 -6.29
CA THR A 136 1.84 -0.82 -7.48
C THR A 136 0.66 -1.64 -7.98
N LYS A 137 0.76 -2.96 -7.98
CA LYS A 137 -0.32 -3.87 -8.41
C LYS A 137 -1.51 -3.84 -7.44
N VAL A 138 -1.25 -3.88 -6.13
CA VAL A 138 -2.29 -3.82 -5.10
C VAL A 138 -3.03 -2.48 -5.14
N ASP A 139 -2.31 -1.38 -5.26
CA ASP A 139 -2.90 -0.04 -5.31
C ASP A 139 -3.75 0.16 -6.58
N ARG A 140 -3.28 -0.35 -7.71
CA ARG A 140 -4.04 -0.29 -8.98
C ARG A 140 -5.33 -1.11 -8.90
N SER A 141 -5.29 -2.31 -8.34
CA SER A 141 -6.47 -3.14 -8.14
C SER A 141 -7.50 -2.47 -7.22
N GLY A 142 -7.05 -1.78 -6.16
CA GLY A 142 -7.91 -1.02 -5.28
C GLY A 142 -8.64 0.12 -5.99
N ILE A 143 -7.95 0.90 -6.82
CA ILE A 143 -8.54 2.00 -7.59
C ILE A 143 -9.56 1.48 -8.61
N GLU A 144 -9.28 0.38 -9.29
CA GLU A 144 -10.22 -0.22 -10.25
C GLU A 144 -11.48 -0.73 -9.56
N MET A 145 -11.36 -1.27 -8.34
CA MET A 145 -12.49 -1.74 -7.54
C MET A 145 -13.36 -0.58 -7.06
N GLU A 146 -12.77 0.52 -6.59
CA GLU A 146 -13.49 1.73 -6.19
C GLU A 146 -14.28 2.32 -7.37
N LYS A 147 -13.66 2.46 -8.54
CA LYS A 147 -14.33 2.94 -9.77
C LYS A 147 -15.47 2.02 -10.20
N ALA A 148 -15.34 0.71 -10.04
CA ALA A 148 -16.41 -0.23 -10.36
C ALA A 148 -17.60 -0.10 -9.40
N LEU A 149 -17.35 0.15 -8.11
CA LEU A 149 -18.39 0.38 -7.10
C LEU A 149 -19.13 1.69 -7.34
N GLU A 150 -18.44 2.78 -7.64
CA GLU A 150 -19.03 4.07 -7.97
C GLU A 150 -19.94 3.98 -9.22
N LYS A 151 -19.49 3.26 -10.23
CA LYS A 151 -20.25 3.06 -11.46
C LYS A 151 -21.55 2.26 -11.24
N ASN A 152 -21.53 1.31 -10.32
CA ASN A 152 -22.69 0.51 -9.96
C ASN A 152 -23.67 1.27 -9.05
N SER A 153 -23.19 2.18 -8.21
CA SER A 153 -24.05 3.00 -7.35
C SER A 153 -24.76 4.13 -8.09
N SER A 154 -24.18 4.63 -9.19
CA SER A 154 -24.80 5.68 -10.03
C SER A 154 -25.86 5.17 -11.01
N SER A 155 -25.94 3.86 -11.25
CA SER A 155 -26.94 3.27 -12.15
C SER A 155 -28.23 2.82 -11.44
N GLY A 156 -28.36 3.02 -10.13
CA GLY A 156 -29.49 2.58 -9.31
C GLY A 156 -30.65 3.57 -9.11
N SER A 157 -30.64 4.75 -9.72
CA SER A 157 -31.66 5.78 -9.51
C SER A 157 -32.42 6.19 -10.79
N ASN A 158 -33.06 5.22 -11.46
CA ASN A 158 -34.12 5.53 -12.43
C ASN A 158 -35.02 4.31 -12.62
N SER A 159 -36.05 4.21 -11.82
CA SER A 159 -37.34 3.63 -12.18
C SER A 159 -38.39 3.90 -11.11
N ALA A 160 -39.03 5.04 -11.22
CA ALA A 160 -40.37 5.22 -10.66
C ALA A 160 -41.36 4.86 -11.76
N PRO A 161 -42.26 3.88 -11.57
CA PRO A 161 -43.40 3.72 -12.48
C PRO A 161 -44.50 4.67 -12.02
N SER A 162 -44.72 5.69 -12.81
CA SER A 162 -45.96 6.44 -12.83
C SER A 162 -46.98 5.66 -13.67
N ASN A 163 -47.96 5.06 -13.01
CA ASN A 163 -49.26 4.78 -13.64
C ASN A 163 -50.32 4.68 -12.56
N LEU A 164 -51.04 5.75 -12.41
CA LEU A 164 -52.40 5.75 -11.88
C LEU A 164 -53.26 6.46 -12.90
N ASP A 165 -54.00 5.66 -13.69
CA ASP A 165 -55.15 6.12 -14.42
C ASP A 165 -56.35 6.13 -13.47
N PRO A 166 -57.20 7.17 -13.53
CA PRO A 166 -58.48 7.20 -12.81
C PRO A 166 -59.64 6.77 -13.74
N GLN A 167 -60.44 5.91 -13.25
CA GLN A 167 -61.87 5.86 -13.60
C GLN A 167 -62.71 6.00 -12.36
#